data_4ff5b75e5d38da617a4c9dfec4cd5070
#
_entry.id   4ff5b75e5d38da617a4c9dfec4cd5070
#
_cell.length_a   1.000
_cell.length_b   1.000
_cell.length_c   1.000
_cell.angle_alpha   90.00
_cell.angle_beta   90.00
_cell.angle_gamma   90.00
#
_symmetry.space_group_name_H-M   'P 1'
#
loop_
_entity.id
_entity.type
_entity.pdbx_description
1 polymer ?
#
loop_
_entity_poly.entity_id
_entity_poly.type
_entity_poly.pdbx_seq_one_letter_code
_entity_poly.pdbx_strand_id
1 'polypeptide(L)'
;QAATMMRVLSLPADFFKQYSAGELSSRAQYIQSLCSMLISTVLNTGLTSIFSLIYVSQIFEYAPALVVPSLLIIFATILFSLITTFYQMKYSKKQMEIAAEESGMSYALITGVQKIKLSGEEKRAYARWSKLYAKQVELTYNPPMFLRANGAFSSIISLTGALVMYFMSVQSGVSVADYYAFNTAYGMVSGAFMSLAGIATTIAQFKPILEMAKPIMDAVPEVSEGKLV
;
A
#
# COMPACT_ATOMS: atom_id res chain seq x y z
N GLN A 1 -15.06 -12.42 -5.89
CA GLN A 1 -14.92 -13.73 -5.25
C GLN A 1 -15.53 -14.85 -6.11
N ALA A 2 -16.82 -14.74 -6.51
CA ALA A 2 -17.49 -15.77 -7.31
C ALA A 2 -16.73 -16.07 -8.61
N ALA A 3 -16.34 -15.05 -9.37
CA ALA A 3 -15.58 -15.22 -10.62
C ALA A 3 -14.20 -15.87 -10.39
N THR A 4 -13.51 -15.53 -9.29
CA THR A 4 -12.22 -16.14 -8.92
C THR A 4 -12.41 -17.63 -8.58
N MET A 5 -13.48 -17.95 -7.85
CA MET A 5 -13.79 -19.34 -7.50
C MET A 5 -14.16 -20.16 -8.73
N MET A 6 -15.01 -19.62 -9.62
CA MET A 6 -15.32 -20.25 -10.91
C MET A 6 -14.06 -20.48 -11.73
N ARG A 7 -13.14 -19.51 -11.75
CA ARG A 7 -11.86 -19.65 -12.45
C ARG A 7 -11.02 -20.78 -11.86
N VAL A 8 -10.88 -20.83 -10.53
CA VAL A 8 -10.13 -21.91 -9.86
C VAL A 8 -10.75 -23.27 -10.17
N LEU A 9 -12.07 -23.41 -10.08
CA LEU A 9 -12.76 -24.67 -10.36
C LEU A 9 -12.69 -25.09 -11.85
N SER A 10 -12.42 -24.19 -12.77
CA SER A 10 -12.24 -24.47 -14.20
C SER A 10 -10.85 -24.93 -14.59
N LEU A 11 -9.88 -24.98 -13.62
CA LEU A 11 -8.50 -25.36 -13.92
C LEU A 11 -8.34 -26.87 -13.97
N PRO A 12 -7.41 -27.39 -14.79
CA PRO A 12 -7.18 -28.82 -14.92
C PRO A 12 -6.58 -29.44 -13.64
N ALA A 13 -6.86 -30.73 -13.44
CA ALA A 13 -6.38 -31.44 -12.24
C ALA A 13 -4.85 -31.40 -12.06
N ASP A 14 -4.08 -31.33 -13.15
CA ASP A 14 -2.63 -31.25 -13.09
C ASP A 14 -2.10 -29.93 -12.54
N PHE A 15 -2.88 -28.86 -12.66
CA PHE A 15 -2.56 -27.58 -12.02
C PHE A 15 -2.53 -27.70 -10.49
N PHE A 16 -3.49 -28.44 -9.92
CA PHE A 16 -3.58 -28.62 -8.46
C PHE A 16 -2.48 -29.51 -7.88
N LYS A 17 -1.77 -30.29 -8.71
CA LYS A 17 -0.59 -31.05 -8.27
C LYS A 17 0.64 -30.18 -8.02
N GLN A 18 0.70 -28.99 -8.63
CA GLN A 18 1.84 -28.08 -8.55
C GLN A 18 1.81 -27.17 -7.31
N TYR A 19 0.63 -26.97 -6.72
CA TYR A 19 0.42 -26.02 -5.63
C TYR A 19 -0.31 -26.68 -4.47
N SER A 20 0.07 -26.33 -3.24
CA SER A 20 -0.67 -26.76 -2.06
C SER A 20 -2.03 -26.05 -1.96
N ALA A 21 -2.99 -26.67 -1.27
CA ALA A 21 -4.32 -26.06 -1.06
C ALA A 21 -4.23 -24.70 -0.35
N GLY A 22 -3.32 -24.53 0.61
CA GLY A 22 -3.07 -23.26 1.29
C GLY A 22 -2.50 -22.20 0.36
N GLU A 23 -1.59 -22.59 -0.53
CA GLU A 23 -1.00 -21.69 -1.52
C GLU A 23 -2.04 -21.20 -2.54
N LEU A 24 -2.90 -22.09 -3.03
CA LEU A 24 -4.00 -21.74 -3.93
C LEU A 24 -5.00 -20.79 -3.28
N SER A 25 -5.33 -21.05 -2.00
CA SER A 25 -6.19 -20.14 -1.23
C SER A 25 -5.59 -18.74 -1.12
N SER A 26 -4.30 -18.64 -0.79
CA SER A 26 -3.59 -17.37 -0.71
C SER A 26 -3.54 -16.65 -2.07
N ARG A 27 -3.27 -17.38 -3.16
CA ARG A 27 -3.27 -16.83 -4.52
C ARG A 27 -4.64 -16.31 -4.95
N ALA A 28 -5.71 -17.01 -4.60
CA ALA A 28 -7.08 -16.55 -4.84
C ALA A 28 -7.41 -15.27 -4.06
N GLN A 29 -6.93 -15.14 -2.82
CA GLN A 29 -7.05 -13.92 -2.03
C GLN A 29 -6.27 -12.74 -2.63
N TYR A 30 -5.12 -12.98 -3.24
CA TYR A 30 -4.36 -11.93 -3.94
C TYR A 30 -5.12 -11.35 -5.11
N ILE A 31 -5.87 -12.16 -5.88
CA ILE A 31 -6.74 -11.65 -6.95
C ILE A 31 -7.80 -10.71 -6.39
N GLN A 32 -8.42 -11.06 -5.27
CA GLN A 32 -9.39 -10.19 -4.61
C GLN A 32 -8.74 -8.90 -4.10
N SER A 33 -7.55 -8.99 -3.52
CA SER A 33 -6.79 -7.83 -3.05
C SER A 33 -6.44 -6.88 -4.20
N LEU A 34 -6.05 -7.40 -5.38
CA LEU A 34 -5.83 -6.61 -6.59
C LEU A 34 -7.08 -5.84 -7.01
N CYS A 35 -8.22 -6.53 -7.07
CA CYS A 35 -9.50 -5.88 -7.43
C CYS A 35 -9.87 -4.77 -6.45
N SER A 36 -9.77 -5.04 -5.14
CA SER A 36 -10.08 -4.06 -4.10
C SER A 36 -9.13 -2.86 -4.15
N MET A 37 -7.84 -3.10 -4.37
CA MET A 37 -6.82 -2.07 -4.51
C MET A 37 -7.08 -1.18 -5.73
N LEU A 38 -7.41 -1.75 -6.88
CA LEU A 38 -7.73 -0.99 -8.08
C LEU A 38 -8.99 -0.14 -7.88
N ILE A 39 -10.07 -0.74 -7.37
CA ILE A 39 -11.33 -0.03 -7.14
C ILE A 39 -11.13 1.10 -6.15
N SER A 40 -10.49 0.87 -5.01
CA SER A 40 -10.25 1.90 -4.00
C SER A 40 -9.36 3.02 -4.53
N THR A 41 -8.30 2.69 -5.27
CA THR A 41 -7.39 3.70 -5.84
C THR A 41 -8.09 4.55 -6.89
N VAL A 42 -8.82 3.93 -7.83
CA VAL A 42 -9.53 4.67 -8.90
C VAL A 42 -10.64 5.54 -8.31
N LEU A 43 -11.45 5.00 -7.41
CA LEU A 43 -12.56 5.76 -6.81
C LEU A 43 -12.04 6.91 -5.93
N ASN A 44 -11.16 6.61 -4.97
CA ASN A 44 -10.70 7.63 -4.03
C ASN A 44 -9.86 8.70 -4.72
N THR A 45 -8.87 8.29 -5.52
CA THR A 45 -7.97 9.26 -6.17
C THR A 45 -8.65 9.96 -7.33
N GLY A 46 -9.47 9.25 -8.12
CA GLY A 46 -10.19 9.82 -9.25
C GLY A 46 -11.18 10.90 -8.80
N LEU A 47 -12.03 10.60 -7.82
CA LEU A 47 -12.97 11.58 -7.26
C LEU A 47 -12.24 12.77 -6.64
N THR A 48 -11.25 12.52 -5.77
CA THR A 48 -10.49 13.58 -5.12
C THR A 48 -9.80 14.48 -6.15
N SER A 49 -9.22 13.91 -7.21
CA SER A 49 -8.54 14.69 -8.27
C SER A 49 -9.51 15.55 -9.07
N ILE A 50 -10.70 15.04 -9.42
CA ILE A 50 -11.70 15.82 -10.15
C ILE A 50 -12.17 17.01 -9.31
N PHE A 51 -12.53 16.78 -8.05
CA PHE A 51 -12.95 17.87 -7.17
C PHE A 51 -11.84 18.88 -6.89
N SER A 52 -10.57 18.45 -6.81
CA SER A 52 -9.45 19.35 -6.57
C SER A 52 -9.23 20.36 -7.69
N LEU A 53 -9.60 20.04 -8.94
CA LEU A 53 -9.51 20.99 -10.07
C LEU A 53 -10.36 22.24 -9.84
N ILE A 54 -11.52 22.10 -9.20
CA ILE A 54 -12.39 23.23 -8.85
C ILE A 54 -11.69 24.10 -7.81
N TYR A 55 -11.03 23.51 -6.84
CA TYR A 55 -10.33 24.24 -5.78
C TYR A 55 -9.06 24.93 -6.27
N VAL A 56 -8.43 24.45 -7.34
CA VAL A 56 -7.29 25.13 -7.96
C VAL A 56 -7.68 26.53 -8.43
N SER A 57 -8.85 26.70 -9.08
CA SER A 57 -9.30 28.04 -9.50
C SER A 57 -9.54 28.96 -8.31
N GLN A 58 -10.07 28.45 -7.21
CA GLN A 58 -10.34 29.22 -6.00
C GLN A 58 -9.06 29.73 -5.32
N ILE A 59 -7.96 28.97 -5.36
CA ILE A 59 -6.65 29.42 -4.83
C ILE A 59 -6.19 30.71 -5.52
N PHE A 60 -6.37 30.79 -6.83
CA PHE A 60 -5.99 32.01 -7.60
C PHE A 60 -6.93 33.19 -7.37
N GLU A 61 -8.19 32.94 -7.06
CA GLU A 61 -9.21 33.96 -6.88
C GLU A 61 -9.13 34.63 -5.50
N TYR A 62 -9.03 33.85 -4.43
CA TYR A 62 -9.12 34.39 -3.06
C TYR A 62 -7.82 34.99 -2.55
N ALA A 63 -6.65 34.46 -2.91
CA ALA A 63 -5.39 34.99 -2.40
C ALA A 63 -4.22 34.77 -3.38
N PRO A 64 -4.13 35.59 -4.46
CA PRO A 64 -3.06 35.46 -5.46
C PRO A 64 -1.64 35.54 -4.86
N ALA A 65 -1.47 36.33 -3.79
CA ALA A 65 -0.19 36.45 -3.10
C ALA A 65 0.29 35.18 -2.42
N LEU A 66 -0.63 34.26 -2.07
CA LEU A 66 -0.33 33.02 -1.41
C LEU A 66 -0.11 31.85 -2.39
N VAL A 67 -0.34 32.02 -3.69
CA VAL A 67 -0.20 30.98 -4.70
C VAL A 67 1.24 30.45 -4.76
N VAL A 68 2.23 31.34 -4.84
CA VAL A 68 3.64 30.92 -4.94
C VAL A 68 4.10 30.15 -3.69
N PRO A 69 3.92 30.66 -2.46
CA PRO A 69 4.32 29.92 -1.27
C PRO A 69 3.54 28.60 -1.12
N SER A 70 2.25 28.56 -1.48
CA SER A 70 1.48 27.31 -1.43
C SER A 70 2.01 26.23 -2.37
N LEU A 71 2.34 26.59 -3.60
CA LEU A 71 2.93 25.66 -4.57
C LEU A 71 4.30 25.16 -4.14
N LEU A 72 5.13 26.01 -3.53
CA LEU A 72 6.43 25.58 -2.98
C LEU A 72 6.26 24.57 -1.85
N ILE A 73 5.30 24.80 -0.94
CA ILE A 73 5.03 23.87 0.16
C ILE A 73 4.48 22.55 -0.37
N ILE A 74 3.55 22.58 -1.32
CA ILE A 74 3.03 21.36 -1.97
C ILE A 74 4.17 20.59 -2.64
N PHE A 75 5.03 21.28 -3.41
CA PHE A 75 6.16 20.66 -4.07
C PHE A 75 7.14 20.02 -3.07
N ALA A 76 7.50 20.73 -2.00
CA ALA A 76 8.35 20.20 -0.92
C ALA A 76 7.73 18.96 -0.27
N THR A 77 6.41 18.98 -0.03
CA THR A 77 5.69 17.85 0.57
C THR A 77 5.65 16.64 -0.36
N ILE A 78 5.42 16.87 -1.66
CA ILE A 78 5.43 15.79 -2.67
C ILE A 78 6.83 15.19 -2.78
N LEU A 79 7.87 16.02 -2.87
CA LEU A 79 9.25 15.55 -2.97
C LEU A 79 9.64 14.72 -1.75
N PHE A 80 9.32 15.19 -0.55
CA PHE A 80 9.53 14.44 0.69
C PHE A 80 8.76 13.12 0.68
N SER A 81 7.50 13.13 0.29
CA SER A 81 6.66 11.94 0.19
C SER A 81 7.22 10.91 -0.80
N LEU A 82 7.67 11.33 -1.97
CA LEU A 82 8.27 10.43 -2.97
C LEU A 82 9.57 9.78 -2.44
N ILE A 83 10.44 10.57 -1.81
CA ILE A 83 11.66 10.04 -1.19
C ILE A 83 11.31 8.99 -0.14
N THR A 84 10.41 9.33 0.77
CA THR A 84 9.97 8.41 1.83
C THR A 84 9.34 7.15 1.28
N THR A 85 8.48 7.29 0.28
CA THR A 85 7.83 6.17 -0.42
C THR A 85 8.87 5.22 -1.03
N PHE A 86 9.90 5.74 -1.68
CA PHE A 86 10.95 4.91 -2.27
C PHE A 86 11.69 4.08 -1.22
N TYR A 87 12.05 4.67 -0.07
CA TYR A 87 12.65 3.94 1.04
C TYR A 87 11.69 2.93 1.66
N GLN A 88 10.42 3.31 1.83
CA GLN A 88 9.37 2.45 2.35
C GLN A 88 9.16 1.20 1.47
N MET A 89 9.14 1.36 0.15
CA MET A 89 8.99 0.26 -0.80
C MET A 89 10.11 -0.77 -0.65
N LYS A 90 11.36 -0.31 -0.61
CA LYS A 90 12.52 -1.19 -0.45
C LYS A 90 12.47 -1.95 0.88
N TYR A 91 12.03 -1.27 1.94
CA TYR A 91 11.91 -1.86 3.26
C TYR A 91 10.74 -2.86 3.33
N SER A 92 9.59 -2.50 2.80
CA SER A 92 8.40 -3.35 2.73
C SER A 92 8.66 -4.65 1.95
N LYS A 93 9.42 -4.59 0.85
CA LYS A 93 9.82 -5.79 0.11
C LYS A 93 10.55 -6.77 1.01
N LYS A 94 11.55 -6.30 1.77
CA LYS A 94 12.31 -7.15 2.70
C LYS A 94 11.42 -7.72 3.82
N GLN A 95 10.48 -6.93 4.31
CA GLN A 95 9.49 -7.35 5.30
C GLN A 95 8.61 -8.49 4.76
N MET A 96 8.11 -8.33 3.51
CA MET A 96 7.27 -9.35 2.86
C MET A 96 8.04 -10.66 2.61
N GLU A 97 9.30 -10.58 2.19
CA GLU A 97 10.15 -11.76 1.99
C GLU A 97 10.33 -12.56 3.28
N ILE A 98 10.65 -11.90 4.39
CA ILE A 98 10.81 -12.54 5.69
C ILE A 98 9.48 -13.08 6.26
N ALA A 99 8.37 -12.33 6.07
CA ALA A 99 7.05 -12.77 6.47
C ALA A 99 6.59 -14.02 5.68
N ALA A 100 6.91 -14.08 4.39
CA ALA A 100 6.61 -15.27 3.58
C ALA A 100 7.42 -16.49 4.02
N GLU A 101 8.71 -16.32 4.36
CA GLU A 101 9.59 -17.38 4.88
C GLU A 101 9.08 -17.89 6.24
N GLU A 102 8.68 -16.98 7.15
CA GLU A 102 8.10 -17.31 8.45
C GLU A 102 6.78 -18.08 8.29
N SER A 103 5.88 -17.58 7.45
CA SER A 103 4.60 -18.23 7.19
C SER A 103 4.77 -19.64 6.60
N GLY A 104 5.71 -19.81 5.68
CA GLY A 104 6.06 -21.11 5.12
C GLY A 104 6.59 -22.07 6.17
N MET A 105 7.44 -21.59 7.08
CA MET A 105 7.96 -22.38 8.19
C MET A 105 6.87 -22.74 9.19
N SER A 106 6.00 -21.80 9.57
CA SER A 106 4.85 -22.03 10.43
C SER A 106 3.94 -23.12 9.86
N TYR A 107 3.63 -23.05 8.56
CA TYR A 107 2.86 -24.06 7.87
C TYR A 107 3.54 -25.44 7.92
N ALA A 108 4.84 -25.51 7.64
CA ALA A 108 5.61 -26.75 7.69
C ALA A 108 5.64 -27.39 9.09
N LEU A 109 5.73 -26.57 10.14
CA LEU A 109 5.68 -27.03 11.53
C LEU A 109 4.31 -27.58 11.91
N ILE A 110 3.23 -26.92 11.49
CA ILE A 110 1.86 -27.36 11.77
C ILE A 110 1.56 -28.69 11.05
N THR A 111 1.92 -28.78 9.77
CA THR A 111 1.69 -30.01 8.98
C THR A 111 2.60 -31.17 9.40
N GLY A 112 3.81 -30.85 9.87
CA GLY A 112 4.79 -31.83 10.34
C GLY A 112 4.72 -32.16 11.84
N VAL A 113 3.75 -31.62 12.58
CA VAL A 113 3.69 -31.69 14.05
C VAL A 113 3.75 -33.13 14.59
N GLN A 114 3.15 -34.11 13.92
CA GLN A 114 3.18 -35.49 14.32
C GLN A 114 4.61 -36.06 14.26
N LYS A 115 5.37 -35.78 13.20
CA LYS A 115 6.77 -36.21 13.05
C LYS A 115 7.67 -35.57 14.11
N ILE A 116 7.45 -34.27 14.37
CA ILE A 116 8.20 -33.52 15.37
C ILE A 116 7.97 -34.13 16.77
N LYS A 117 6.73 -34.44 17.11
CA LYS A 117 6.38 -35.10 18.39
C LYS A 117 6.94 -36.49 18.52
N LEU A 118 6.88 -37.27 17.45
CA LEU A 118 7.45 -38.63 17.45
C LEU A 118 8.97 -38.63 17.60
N SER A 119 9.65 -37.63 17.10
CA SER A 119 11.11 -37.49 17.21
C SER A 119 11.59 -36.79 18.49
N GLY A 120 10.68 -36.19 19.28
CA GLY A 120 11.05 -35.42 20.48
C GLY A 120 11.80 -34.11 20.21
N GLU A 121 11.71 -33.57 18.98
CA GLU A 121 12.49 -32.44 18.51
C GLU A 121 11.74 -31.07 18.60
N GLU A 122 10.72 -31.00 19.48
CA GLU A 122 9.88 -29.77 19.58
C GLU A 122 10.68 -28.53 19.94
N LYS A 123 11.64 -28.65 20.87
CA LYS A 123 12.48 -27.52 21.29
C LYS A 123 13.35 -27.00 20.16
N ARG A 124 13.88 -27.90 19.32
CA ARG A 124 14.71 -27.52 18.18
C ARG A 124 13.88 -26.88 17.07
N ALA A 125 12.71 -27.43 16.79
CA ALA A 125 11.75 -26.87 15.85
C ALA A 125 11.30 -25.46 16.26
N TYR A 126 10.94 -25.30 17.53
CA TYR A 126 10.58 -23.99 18.11
C TYR A 126 11.75 -22.99 18.05
N ALA A 127 12.95 -23.39 18.44
CA ALA A 127 14.13 -22.52 18.41
C ALA A 127 14.45 -22.02 16.98
N ARG A 128 14.22 -22.84 15.97
CA ARG A 128 14.40 -22.45 14.58
C ARG A 128 13.35 -21.46 14.11
N TRP A 129 12.09 -21.73 14.42
CA TRP A 129 10.97 -20.83 14.11
C TRP A 129 11.08 -19.50 14.85
N SER A 130 11.34 -19.51 16.16
CA SER A 130 11.43 -18.28 16.97
C SER A 130 12.56 -17.36 16.50
N LYS A 131 13.66 -17.89 15.99
CA LYS A 131 14.74 -17.09 15.40
C LYS A 131 14.27 -16.35 14.13
N LEU A 132 13.48 -17.00 13.30
CA LEU A 132 12.92 -16.39 12.09
C LEU A 132 11.82 -15.36 12.44
N TYR A 133 10.95 -15.72 13.38
CA TYR A 133 9.91 -14.85 13.90
C TYR A 133 10.49 -13.59 14.55
N ALA A 134 11.56 -13.73 15.35
CA ALA A 134 12.25 -12.57 15.95
C ALA A 134 12.76 -11.59 14.88
N LYS A 135 13.29 -12.10 13.76
CA LYS A 135 13.75 -11.28 12.64
C LYS A 135 12.59 -10.57 11.94
N GLN A 136 11.44 -11.23 11.80
CA GLN A 136 10.23 -10.61 11.25
C GLN A 136 9.70 -9.50 12.18
N VAL A 137 9.66 -9.76 13.48
CA VAL A 137 9.24 -8.79 14.50
C VAL A 137 10.18 -7.59 14.53
N GLU A 138 11.49 -7.81 14.48
CA GLU A 138 12.48 -6.72 14.40
C GLU A 138 12.23 -5.81 13.20
N LEU A 139 12.00 -6.37 12.01
CA LEU A 139 11.68 -5.59 10.83
C LEU A 139 10.31 -4.90 10.92
N THR A 140 9.36 -5.45 11.65
CA THR A 140 8.02 -4.87 11.76
C THR A 140 7.98 -3.71 12.76
N TYR A 141 8.62 -3.87 13.91
CA TYR A 141 8.51 -2.91 15.02
C TYR A 141 9.71 -1.97 15.15
N ASN A 142 10.82 -2.27 14.48
CA ASN A 142 12.02 -1.43 14.51
C ASN A 142 12.47 -1.02 13.09
N PRO A 143 11.62 -0.28 12.34
CA PRO A 143 12.01 0.24 11.04
C PRO A 143 13.16 1.26 11.19
N PRO A 144 13.93 1.54 10.10
CA PRO A 144 14.97 2.56 10.09
C PRO A 144 14.47 3.90 10.64
N MET A 145 15.31 4.60 11.37
CA MET A 145 14.95 5.85 12.07
C MET A 145 14.27 6.88 11.15
N PHE A 146 14.71 6.96 9.90
CA PHE A 146 14.11 7.84 8.89
C PHE A 146 12.63 7.50 8.63
N LEU A 147 12.28 6.22 8.48
CA LEU A 147 10.89 5.81 8.29
C LEU A 147 10.06 5.97 9.56
N ARG A 148 10.68 5.74 10.71
CA ARG A 148 10.04 5.91 12.02
C ARG A 148 9.72 7.37 12.32
N ALA A 149 10.60 8.28 11.93
CA ALA A 149 10.45 9.72 12.11
C ALA A 149 9.63 10.40 10.99
N ASN A 150 9.21 9.66 9.95
CA ASN A 150 8.48 10.21 8.81
C ASN A 150 7.26 11.05 9.20
N GLY A 151 6.45 10.57 10.16
CA GLY A 151 5.29 11.31 10.67
C GLY A 151 5.69 12.65 11.30
N ALA A 152 6.78 12.66 12.07
CA ALA A 152 7.28 13.89 12.69
C ALA A 152 7.79 14.89 11.63
N PHE A 153 8.56 14.44 10.65
CA PHE A 153 9.02 15.30 9.56
C PHE A 153 7.86 15.86 8.72
N SER A 154 6.87 15.02 8.41
CA SER A 154 5.66 15.46 7.70
C SER A 154 4.89 16.53 8.50
N SER A 155 4.75 16.34 9.81
CA SER A 155 4.13 17.32 10.70
C SER A 155 4.90 18.64 10.77
N ILE A 156 6.24 18.60 10.81
CA ILE A 156 7.09 19.80 10.79
C ILE A 156 6.90 20.56 9.47
N ILE A 157 6.91 19.87 8.34
CA ILE A 157 6.69 20.50 7.03
C ILE A 157 5.31 21.17 6.99
N SER A 158 4.27 20.48 7.46
CA SER A 158 2.90 20.99 7.50
C SER A 158 2.75 22.20 8.41
N LEU A 159 3.31 22.15 9.63
CA LEU A 159 3.28 23.26 10.57
C LEU A 159 4.06 24.48 10.06
N THR A 160 5.27 24.25 9.54
CA THR A 160 6.09 25.32 8.95
C THR A 160 5.36 25.95 7.76
N GLY A 161 4.75 25.12 6.91
CA GLY A 161 3.92 25.58 5.80
C GLY A 161 2.77 26.46 6.28
N ALA A 162 2.01 26.01 7.29
CA ALA A 162 0.90 26.79 7.84
C ALA A 162 1.36 28.15 8.44
N LEU A 163 2.49 28.16 9.15
CA LEU A 163 3.06 29.40 9.70
C LEU A 163 3.49 30.38 8.60
N VAL A 164 4.16 29.88 7.57
CA VAL A 164 4.58 30.70 6.41
C VAL A 164 3.36 31.27 5.70
N MET A 165 2.33 30.46 5.47
CA MET A 165 1.09 30.90 4.83
C MET A 165 0.37 31.98 5.65
N TYR A 166 0.28 31.77 6.97
CA TYR A 166 -0.33 32.75 7.86
C TYR A 166 0.45 34.07 7.86
N PHE A 167 1.78 34.03 7.99
CA PHE A 167 2.64 35.21 7.97
C PHE A 167 2.51 35.98 6.66
N MET A 168 2.56 35.30 5.52
CA MET A 168 2.42 35.91 4.19
C MET A 168 1.03 36.50 3.99
N SER A 169 -0.02 35.88 4.52
CA SER A 169 -1.38 36.39 4.49
C SER A 169 -1.51 37.74 5.21
N VAL A 170 -0.93 37.81 6.42
CA VAL A 170 -0.93 39.06 7.20
C VAL A 170 -0.15 40.18 6.47
N GLN A 171 1.03 39.82 5.93
CA GLN A 171 1.88 40.79 5.22
C GLN A 171 1.23 41.30 3.92
N SER A 172 0.48 40.44 3.24
CA SER A 172 -0.20 40.79 1.97
C SER A 172 -1.57 41.44 2.16
N GLY A 173 -2.03 41.64 3.40
CA GLY A 173 -3.30 42.27 3.71
C GLY A 173 -4.53 41.46 3.24
N VAL A 174 -4.41 40.16 3.10
CA VAL A 174 -5.52 39.27 2.72
C VAL A 174 -6.57 39.30 3.83
N SER A 175 -7.86 39.40 3.47
CA SER A 175 -8.93 39.41 4.46
C SER A 175 -9.00 38.03 5.19
N VAL A 176 -9.50 38.05 6.42
CA VAL A 176 -9.67 36.82 7.20
C VAL A 176 -10.58 35.81 6.47
N ALA A 177 -11.64 36.30 5.84
CA ALA A 177 -12.57 35.45 5.08
C ALA A 177 -11.88 34.80 3.87
N ASP A 178 -11.11 35.57 3.10
CA ASP A 178 -10.38 35.07 1.92
C ASP A 178 -9.27 34.07 2.34
N TYR A 179 -8.61 34.34 3.47
CA TYR A 179 -7.62 33.42 4.01
C TYR A 179 -8.25 32.06 4.38
N TYR A 180 -9.42 32.02 5.02
CA TYR A 180 -10.10 30.77 5.36
C TYR A 180 -10.57 30.04 4.09
N ALA A 181 -11.12 30.76 3.10
CA ALA A 181 -11.52 30.18 1.83
C ALA A 181 -10.30 29.58 1.09
N PHE A 182 -9.20 30.33 1.02
CA PHE A 182 -7.93 29.88 0.48
C PHE A 182 -7.39 28.64 1.21
N ASN A 183 -7.36 28.65 2.54
CA ASN A 183 -6.83 27.53 3.34
C ASN A 183 -7.63 26.24 3.13
N THR A 184 -8.96 26.37 2.96
CA THR A 184 -9.82 25.24 2.62
C THR A 184 -9.48 24.69 1.23
N ALA A 185 -9.38 25.57 0.22
CA ALA A 185 -9.02 25.19 -1.14
C ALA A 185 -7.62 24.57 -1.20
N TYR A 186 -6.64 25.17 -0.50
CA TYR A 186 -5.29 24.64 -0.37
C TYR A 186 -5.27 23.23 0.24
N GLY A 187 -6.04 23.01 1.31
CA GLY A 187 -6.16 21.69 1.95
C GLY A 187 -6.68 20.61 1.00
N MET A 188 -7.69 20.94 0.19
CA MET A 188 -8.26 20.03 -0.81
C MET A 188 -7.27 19.73 -1.93
N VAL A 189 -6.58 20.74 -2.45
CA VAL A 189 -5.58 20.57 -3.51
C VAL A 189 -4.36 19.79 -2.99
N SER A 190 -3.85 20.14 -1.82
CA SER A 190 -2.74 19.41 -1.17
C SER A 190 -3.10 17.94 -0.91
N GLY A 191 -4.32 17.67 -0.42
CA GLY A 191 -4.84 16.32 -0.22
C GLY A 191 -4.91 15.51 -1.51
N ALA A 192 -5.33 16.13 -2.62
CA ALA A 192 -5.35 15.48 -3.94
C ALA A 192 -3.93 15.11 -4.41
N PHE A 193 -2.96 16.03 -4.29
CA PHE A 193 -1.56 15.72 -4.62
C PHE A 193 -0.98 14.61 -3.75
N MET A 194 -1.30 14.59 -2.45
CA MET A 194 -0.88 13.49 -1.56
C MET A 194 -1.53 12.15 -1.95
N SER A 195 -2.78 12.16 -2.37
CA SER A 195 -3.45 10.95 -2.89
C SER A 195 -2.79 10.45 -4.18
N LEU A 196 -2.41 11.37 -5.09
CA LEU A 196 -1.64 11.01 -6.30
C LEU A 196 -0.26 10.43 -5.96
N ALA A 197 0.45 11.02 -4.99
CA ALA A 197 1.71 10.47 -4.51
C ALA A 197 1.52 9.06 -3.89
N GLY A 198 0.38 8.81 -3.23
CA GLY A 198 0.00 7.49 -2.70
C GLY A 198 -0.19 6.41 -3.78
N ILE A 199 -0.53 6.78 -5.02
CA ILE A 199 -0.61 5.82 -6.14
C ILE A 199 0.73 5.14 -6.38
N ALA A 200 1.85 5.85 -6.22
CA ALA A 200 3.17 5.26 -6.41
C ALA A 200 3.42 4.08 -5.45
N THR A 201 2.98 4.19 -4.19
CA THR A 201 3.05 3.09 -3.22
C THR A 201 2.14 1.93 -3.60
N THR A 202 0.94 2.24 -4.08
CA THR A 202 -0.03 1.23 -4.52
C THR A 202 0.50 0.45 -5.73
N ILE A 203 1.07 1.14 -6.73
CA ILE A 203 1.68 0.49 -7.91
C ILE A 203 2.84 -0.42 -7.49
N ALA A 204 3.64 0.00 -6.52
CA ALA A 204 4.74 -0.81 -6.02
C ALA A 204 4.30 -2.10 -5.34
N GLN A 205 3.18 -2.06 -4.63
CA GLN A 205 2.58 -3.23 -4.00
C GLN A 205 1.83 -4.11 -5.03
N PHE A 206 1.33 -3.49 -6.10
CA PHE A 206 0.56 -4.18 -7.13
C PHE A 206 1.38 -5.25 -7.86
N LYS A 207 2.64 -4.95 -8.21
CA LYS A 207 3.49 -5.87 -8.97
C LYS A 207 3.74 -7.21 -8.27
N PRO A 208 4.18 -7.26 -6.99
CA PRO A 208 4.35 -8.52 -6.28
C PRO A 208 3.05 -9.32 -6.12
N ILE A 209 1.95 -8.64 -5.84
CA ILE A 209 0.63 -9.28 -5.70
C ILE A 209 0.16 -9.85 -7.04
N LEU A 210 0.40 -9.13 -8.14
CA LEU A 210 0.09 -9.59 -9.49
C LEU A 210 0.92 -10.84 -9.86
N GLU A 211 2.22 -10.85 -9.56
CA GLU A 211 3.10 -12.01 -9.78
C GLU A 211 2.60 -13.24 -9.02
N MET A 212 2.07 -13.08 -7.82
CA MET A 212 1.47 -14.16 -7.03
C MET A 212 0.12 -14.64 -7.57
N ALA A 213 -0.68 -13.75 -8.13
CA ALA A 213 -1.97 -14.07 -8.73
C ALA A 213 -1.87 -14.66 -10.15
N LYS A 214 -0.80 -14.32 -10.87
CA LYS A 214 -0.58 -14.65 -12.30
C LYS A 214 -0.75 -16.13 -12.65
N PRO A 215 -0.24 -17.11 -11.88
CA PRO A 215 -0.43 -18.51 -12.22
C PRO A 215 -1.88 -18.95 -12.35
N ILE A 216 -2.80 -18.42 -11.52
CA ILE A 216 -4.24 -18.72 -11.63
C ILE A 216 -4.87 -17.99 -12.82
N MET A 217 -4.40 -16.78 -13.11
CA MET A 217 -4.94 -15.95 -14.19
C MET A 217 -4.54 -16.46 -15.57
N ASP A 218 -3.29 -16.91 -15.73
CA ASP A 218 -2.72 -17.33 -17.01
C ASP A 218 -2.98 -18.83 -17.33
N ALA A 219 -3.31 -19.64 -16.33
CA ALA A 219 -3.59 -21.06 -16.52
C ALA A 219 -4.79 -21.25 -17.46
N VAL A 220 -4.62 -22.11 -18.47
CA VAL A 220 -5.68 -22.42 -19.44
C VAL A 220 -6.77 -23.26 -18.75
N PRO A 221 -8.07 -22.85 -18.83
CA PRO A 221 -9.16 -23.64 -18.26
C PRO A 221 -9.29 -24.99 -18.97
N GLU A 222 -9.70 -26.00 -18.22
CA GLU A 222 -10.12 -27.26 -18.83
C GLU A 222 -11.43 -27.02 -19.56
N VAL A 223 -11.41 -27.12 -20.92
CA VAL A 223 -12.62 -26.98 -21.72
C VAL A 223 -13.46 -28.23 -21.55
N SER A 224 -14.65 -28.07 -20.99
CA SER A 224 -15.58 -29.19 -20.74
C SER A 224 -16.43 -29.55 -21.97
N GLU A 225 -16.06 -29.12 -23.16
CA GLU A 225 -16.77 -29.52 -24.38
C GLU A 225 -16.62 -31.02 -24.61
N GLY A 226 -17.67 -31.76 -24.30
CA GLY A 226 -17.78 -33.20 -24.56
C GLY A 226 -17.76 -34.11 -23.32
N LYS A 227 -17.62 -33.62 -22.10
CA LYS A 227 -17.88 -34.45 -20.90
C LYS A 227 -19.39 -34.44 -20.62
N LEU A 228 -20.11 -35.50 -21.09
CA LEU A 228 -21.44 -35.86 -20.59
C LEU A 228 -21.30 -36.24 -19.12
N VAL A 229 -22.01 -35.53 -18.24
CA VAL A 229 -22.22 -35.89 -16.84
C VAL A 229 -23.19 -37.05 -16.78
#